data_7579c9ba5d093e0cff8e6e48e365f182
#
_entry.id   7579c9ba5d093e0cff8e6e48e365f182
#
_cell.length_a   1.000
_cell.length_b   1.000
_cell.length_c   1.000
_cell.angle_alpha   90.00
_cell.angle_beta   90.00
_cell.angle_gamma   90.00
#
_symmetry.space_group_name_H-M   'P 1'
#
loop_
_entity.id
_entity.type
_entity.pdbx_description
1 polymer ?
#
loop_
_entity_poly.entity_id
_entity_poly.type
_entity_poly.pdbx_seq_one_letter_code
_entity_poly.pdbx_strand_id
1 'polypeptide(L)'
;DIAWSQDDGYYCANFVMNGFTKNVWFNAQGQWEMTQTDLVSLDRLTPVVYNAFTFSSYASWVAEDVTMVEFPKWQAIIVIEVGQDNVDIKYQLFYTPKGILLKTRNVSYMYDILGPGTFL
;
A
#
# COMPACT_ATOMS: atom_id res chain seq x y z
N ASP A 1 -17.34 6.01 -12.25
CA ASP A 1 -18.23 5.43 -11.23
C ASP A 1 -17.46 5.28 -9.92
N ILE A 2 -18.10 5.71 -8.83
CA ILE A 2 -17.54 5.60 -7.49
C ILE A 2 -18.34 4.57 -6.71
N ALA A 3 -17.64 3.56 -6.18
CA ALA A 3 -18.25 2.60 -5.28
C ALA A 3 -17.90 2.98 -3.83
N TRP A 4 -18.90 3.03 -2.97
CA TRP A 4 -18.72 3.35 -1.57
C TRP A 4 -18.84 2.13 -0.68
N SER A 5 -18.01 2.07 0.35
CA SER A 5 -18.05 1.01 1.36
C SER A 5 -17.77 1.61 2.73
N GLN A 6 -18.01 0.81 3.76
CA GLN A 6 -17.68 1.14 5.15
C GLN A 6 -16.80 0.05 5.72
N ASP A 7 -15.82 0.44 6.52
CA ASP A 7 -14.97 -0.51 7.22
C ASP A 7 -14.44 0.14 8.49
N ASP A 8 -14.70 -0.50 9.63
CA ASP A 8 -14.18 -0.11 10.94
C ASP A 8 -14.37 1.37 11.28
N GLY A 9 -15.56 1.92 10.97
CA GLY A 9 -15.88 3.31 11.23
C GLY A 9 -15.41 4.31 10.19
N TYR A 10 -14.79 3.84 9.13
CA TYR A 10 -14.33 4.67 8.00
C TYR A 10 -15.20 4.45 6.78
N TYR A 11 -15.27 5.45 5.93
CA TYR A 11 -15.92 5.39 4.63
C TYR A 11 -14.85 5.35 3.53
N CYS A 12 -15.03 4.47 2.56
CA CYS A 12 -14.09 4.32 1.46
C CYS A 12 -14.78 4.57 0.13
N ALA A 13 -14.20 5.44 -0.69
CA ALA A 13 -14.58 5.65 -2.08
C ALA A 13 -13.59 4.90 -2.97
N ASN A 14 -14.08 3.96 -3.77
CA ASN A 14 -13.26 3.21 -4.72
C ASN A 14 -13.59 3.65 -6.14
N PHE A 15 -12.58 4.00 -6.92
CA PHE A 15 -12.74 4.46 -8.30
C PHE A 15 -11.42 4.34 -9.07
N VAL A 16 -11.51 4.52 -10.38
CA VAL A 16 -10.33 4.57 -11.26
C VAL A 16 -10.12 6.00 -11.72
N MET A 17 -8.91 6.50 -11.59
CA MET A 17 -8.52 7.82 -12.05
C MET A 17 -7.15 7.76 -12.71
N ASN A 18 -7.05 8.27 -13.94
CA ASN A 18 -5.82 8.27 -14.74
C ASN A 18 -5.23 6.85 -14.93
N GLY A 19 -6.09 5.84 -15.03
CA GLY A 19 -5.68 4.45 -15.20
C GLY A 19 -5.30 3.71 -13.93
N PHE A 20 -5.37 4.38 -12.77
CA PHE A 20 -5.05 3.76 -11.49
C PHE A 20 -6.29 3.57 -10.64
N THR A 21 -6.40 2.40 -10.00
CA THR A 21 -7.43 2.16 -8.99
C THR A 21 -7.05 2.88 -7.71
N LYS A 22 -8.00 3.65 -7.17
CA LYS A 22 -7.81 4.42 -5.94
C LYS A 22 -8.86 4.06 -4.91
N ASN A 23 -8.43 4.04 -3.66
CA ASN A 23 -9.30 3.99 -2.49
C ASN A 23 -9.05 5.24 -1.66
N VAL A 24 -10.07 6.06 -1.51
CA VAL A 24 -10.00 7.29 -0.70
C VAL A 24 -10.80 7.08 0.57
N TRP A 25 -10.14 7.22 1.71
CA TRP A 25 -10.71 6.92 3.01
C TRP A 25 -11.04 8.20 3.77
N PHE A 26 -12.23 8.22 4.37
CA PHE A 26 -12.73 9.34 5.20
C PHE A 26 -13.15 8.81 6.56
N ASN A 27 -12.97 9.63 7.60
CA ASN A 27 -13.48 9.29 8.92
C ASN A 27 -15.00 9.52 8.99
N ALA A 28 -15.59 9.23 10.14
CA ALA A 28 -17.04 9.37 10.35
C ALA A 28 -17.54 10.82 10.20
N GLN A 29 -16.66 11.80 10.32
CA GLN A 29 -16.98 13.23 10.14
C GLN A 29 -16.76 13.69 8.70
N GLY A 30 -16.40 12.80 7.79
CA GLY A 30 -16.17 13.12 6.39
C GLY A 30 -14.83 13.76 6.09
N GLN A 31 -13.88 13.70 7.02
CA GLN A 31 -12.54 14.23 6.83
C GLN A 31 -11.65 13.19 6.14
N TRP A 32 -10.83 13.64 5.20
CA TRP A 32 -9.90 12.77 4.48
C TRP A 32 -8.83 12.22 5.42
N GLU A 33 -8.67 10.91 5.42
CA GLU A 33 -7.68 10.20 6.24
C GLU A 33 -6.52 9.65 5.42
N MET A 34 -6.79 9.08 4.26
CA MET A 34 -5.74 8.59 3.38
C MET A 34 -6.26 8.25 1.99
N THR A 35 -5.35 8.20 1.03
CA THR A 35 -5.61 7.71 -0.33
C THR A 35 -4.63 6.60 -0.66
N GLN A 36 -5.15 5.46 -1.10
CA GLN A 36 -4.34 4.37 -1.62
C GLN A 36 -4.44 4.38 -3.14
N THR A 37 -3.31 4.28 -3.80
CA THR A 37 -3.23 4.12 -5.25
C THR A 37 -2.54 2.81 -5.56
N ASP A 38 -3.22 1.93 -6.29
CA ASP A 38 -2.61 0.68 -6.77
C ASP A 38 -1.68 1.02 -7.93
N LEU A 39 -0.38 0.86 -7.72
CA LEU A 39 0.63 1.13 -8.75
C LEU A 39 0.82 -0.04 -9.70
N VAL A 40 0.25 -1.20 -9.38
CA VAL A 40 0.22 -2.43 -10.18
C VAL A 40 1.57 -3.15 -10.20
N SER A 41 2.68 -2.47 -10.47
CA SER A 41 3.97 -3.13 -10.62
C SER A 41 5.13 -2.27 -10.11
N LEU A 42 6.28 -2.91 -9.94
CA LEU A 42 7.51 -2.24 -9.51
C LEU A 42 7.97 -1.15 -10.49
N ASP A 43 7.60 -1.26 -11.76
CA ASP A 43 7.97 -0.30 -12.81
C ASP A 43 7.44 1.10 -12.54
N ARG A 44 6.39 1.21 -11.73
CA ARG A 44 5.76 2.48 -11.40
C ARG A 44 6.40 3.18 -10.21
N LEU A 45 7.35 2.53 -9.56
CA LEU A 45 8.08 3.13 -8.45
C LEU A 45 9.08 4.17 -8.96
N THR A 46 9.37 5.17 -8.11
CA THR A 46 10.51 6.06 -8.38
C THR A 46 11.80 5.25 -8.33
N PRO A 47 12.88 5.69 -9.02
CA PRO A 47 14.15 4.98 -8.99
C PRO A 47 14.70 4.76 -7.57
N VAL A 48 14.50 5.72 -6.68
CA VAL A 48 14.97 5.62 -5.29
C VAL A 48 14.33 4.44 -4.56
N VAL A 49 13.02 4.29 -4.65
CA VAL A 49 12.30 3.20 -3.97
C VAL A 49 12.55 1.88 -4.68
N TYR A 50 12.56 1.89 -6.01
CA TYR A 50 12.87 0.70 -6.80
C TYR A 50 14.24 0.13 -6.42
N ASN A 51 15.25 0.98 -6.35
CA ASN A 51 16.61 0.55 -6.00
C ASN A 51 16.67 0.05 -4.55
N ALA A 52 15.99 0.72 -3.62
CA ALA A 52 15.93 0.27 -2.23
C ALA A 52 15.37 -1.15 -2.13
N PHE A 53 14.31 -1.44 -2.88
CA PHE A 53 13.72 -2.77 -2.91
C PHE A 53 14.67 -3.80 -3.53
N THR A 54 15.28 -3.49 -4.67
CA THR A 54 16.16 -4.44 -5.37
C THR A 54 17.46 -4.73 -4.61
N PHE A 55 17.87 -3.85 -3.71
CA PHE A 55 19.01 -4.09 -2.82
C PHE A 55 18.61 -4.72 -1.48
N SER A 56 17.32 -4.93 -1.24
CA SER A 56 16.84 -5.53 0.00
C SER A 56 16.99 -7.05 -0.01
N SER A 57 16.86 -7.66 1.16
CA SER A 57 16.82 -9.11 1.29
C SER A 57 15.58 -9.75 0.67
N TYR A 58 14.61 -8.95 0.25
CA TYR A 58 13.37 -9.40 -0.40
C TYR A 58 13.40 -9.26 -1.91
N ALA A 59 14.53 -8.88 -2.49
CA ALA A 59 14.64 -8.61 -3.93
C ALA A 59 14.29 -9.83 -4.80
N SER A 60 14.52 -11.04 -4.30
CA SER A 60 14.22 -12.28 -5.01
C SER A 60 12.79 -12.78 -4.80
N TRP A 61 12.02 -12.14 -3.91
CA TRP A 61 10.64 -12.51 -3.67
C TRP A 61 9.76 -11.94 -4.78
N VAL A 62 8.57 -12.54 -4.94
CA VAL A 62 7.59 -12.06 -5.92
C VAL A 62 6.88 -10.84 -5.36
N ALA A 63 6.96 -9.70 -6.06
CA ALA A 63 6.19 -8.51 -5.70
C ALA A 63 4.76 -8.71 -6.19
N GLU A 64 3.83 -8.97 -5.26
CA GLU A 64 2.44 -9.28 -5.56
C GLU A 64 1.56 -8.05 -5.61
N ASP A 65 1.93 -7.00 -4.88
CA ASP A 65 1.15 -5.77 -4.81
C ASP A 65 2.06 -4.59 -4.53
N VAL A 66 1.80 -3.46 -5.16
CA VAL A 66 2.56 -2.23 -4.99
C VAL A 66 1.56 -1.09 -4.82
N THR A 67 1.55 -0.48 -3.65
CA THR A 67 0.56 0.53 -3.28
C THR A 67 1.24 1.79 -2.78
N MET A 68 0.83 2.95 -3.30
CA MET A 68 1.22 4.24 -2.73
C MET A 68 0.11 4.71 -1.80
N VAL A 69 0.48 5.12 -0.60
CA VAL A 69 -0.47 5.61 0.40
C VAL A 69 -0.13 7.05 0.75
N GLU A 70 -1.12 7.94 0.59
CA GLU A 70 -0.98 9.36 0.85
C GLU A 70 -1.84 9.77 2.03
N PHE A 71 -1.33 10.69 2.85
CA PHE A 71 -1.96 11.17 4.09
C PHE A 71 -2.03 12.70 4.09
N PRO A 72 -2.98 13.31 4.85
CA PRO A 72 -3.07 14.78 4.89
C PRO A 72 -1.88 15.46 5.56
N LYS A 73 -1.23 14.81 6.54
CA LYS A 73 -0.20 15.47 7.36
C LYS A 73 1.11 14.71 7.46
N TRP A 74 1.24 13.61 6.73
CA TRP A 74 2.41 12.75 6.78
C TRP A 74 2.97 12.60 5.37
N GLN A 75 4.25 12.23 5.26
CA GLN A 75 4.79 11.83 3.98
C GLN A 75 4.08 10.58 3.45
N ALA A 76 4.09 10.40 2.14
CA ALA A 76 3.55 9.20 1.53
C ALA A 76 4.34 7.97 1.98
N ILE A 77 3.70 6.81 1.92
CA ILE A 77 4.33 5.52 2.19
C ILE A 77 4.09 4.63 0.97
N ILE A 78 5.13 3.90 0.57
CA ILE A 78 5.03 2.90 -0.48
C ILE A 78 5.00 1.53 0.20
N VAL A 79 3.96 0.75 -0.06
CA VAL A 79 3.81 -0.59 0.50
C VAL A 79 4.01 -1.60 -0.63
N ILE A 80 5.01 -2.46 -0.48
CA ILE A 80 5.27 -3.54 -1.43
C ILE A 80 4.96 -4.85 -0.71
N GLU A 81 3.98 -5.59 -1.22
CA GLU A 81 3.66 -6.90 -0.71
C GLU A 81 4.44 -7.94 -1.50
N VAL A 82 5.17 -8.78 -0.79
CA VAL A 82 6.03 -9.79 -1.39
C VAL A 82 5.67 -11.17 -0.87
N GLY A 83 5.78 -12.18 -1.73
CA GLY A 83 5.55 -13.57 -1.39
C GLY A 83 6.62 -14.47 -1.98
N GLN A 84 6.65 -15.70 -1.51
CA GLN A 84 7.51 -16.74 -2.08
C GLN A 84 6.67 -17.77 -2.81
N ASP A 85 7.19 -18.30 -3.91
CA ASP A 85 6.53 -19.37 -4.65
C ASP A 85 6.42 -20.62 -3.79
N ASN A 86 5.24 -21.25 -3.86
CA ASN A 86 4.94 -22.54 -3.22
C ASN A 86 4.96 -22.54 -1.68
N VAL A 87 4.98 -21.35 -1.06
CA VAL A 87 4.83 -21.23 0.41
C VAL A 87 3.90 -20.08 0.73
N ASP A 88 3.12 -20.25 1.81
CA ASP A 88 2.15 -19.24 2.26
C ASP A 88 2.81 -18.19 3.15
N ILE A 89 3.95 -17.65 2.70
CA ILE A 89 4.67 -16.62 3.44
C ILE A 89 4.59 -15.32 2.65
N LYS A 90 4.03 -14.30 3.27
CA LYS A 90 3.88 -12.97 2.69
C LYS A 90 4.27 -11.89 3.68
N TYR A 91 4.96 -10.89 3.19
CA TYR A 91 5.32 -9.70 3.96
C TYR A 91 4.89 -8.45 3.22
N GLN A 92 4.55 -7.43 3.99
CA GLN A 92 4.41 -6.07 3.47
C GLN A 92 5.63 -5.27 3.92
N LEU A 93 6.24 -4.57 2.96
CA LEU A 93 7.41 -3.71 3.18
C LEU A 93 6.95 -2.26 3.06
N PHE A 94 7.19 -1.47 4.11
CA PHE A 94 6.75 -0.08 4.17
C PHE A 94 7.93 0.85 3.97
N TYR A 95 7.98 1.52 2.82
CA TYR A 95 9.07 2.42 2.44
C TYR A 95 8.63 3.87 2.48
N THR A 96 9.57 4.76 2.86
CA THR A 96 9.39 6.20 2.63
C THR A 96 9.66 6.51 1.15
N PRO A 97 9.24 7.70 0.65
CA PRO A 97 9.59 8.11 -0.71
C PRO A 97 11.10 8.23 -0.96
N LYS A 98 11.90 8.30 0.10
CA LYS A 98 13.37 8.33 0.02
C LYS A 98 14.00 6.94 0.02
N GLY A 99 13.20 5.89 0.01
CA GLY A 99 13.68 4.52 -0.04
C GLY A 99 14.11 3.94 1.30
N ILE A 100 13.67 4.53 2.41
CA ILE A 100 13.98 4.02 3.74
C ILE A 100 12.89 3.02 4.16
N LEU A 101 13.29 1.81 4.50
CA LEU A 101 12.37 0.79 5.00
C LEU A 101 12.00 1.11 6.45
N LEU A 102 10.75 1.46 6.69
CA LEU A 102 10.25 1.82 8.01
C LEU A 102 9.92 0.61 8.85
N LYS A 103 9.28 -0.39 8.25
CA LYS A 103 8.89 -1.62 8.93
C LYS A 103 8.55 -2.69 7.92
N THR A 104 8.50 -3.94 8.40
CA THR A 104 7.92 -5.06 7.68
C THR A 104 6.76 -5.62 8.50
N ARG A 105 5.79 -6.24 7.81
CA ARG A 105 4.64 -6.83 8.46
C ARG A 105 4.39 -8.19 7.83
N ASN A 106 4.33 -9.24 8.67
CA ASN A 106 3.98 -10.58 8.20
C ASN A 106 2.47 -10.67 8.00
N VAL A 107 2.04 -10.94 6.77
CA VAL A 107 0.62 -11.03 6.41
C VAL A 107 0.26 -12.39 5.83
N SER A 108 1.03 -13.42 6.15
CA SER A 108 0.94 -14.75 5.54
C SER A 108 -0.45 -15.39 5.61
N TYR A 109 -1.21 -15.09 6.66
CA TYR A 109 -2.53 -15.66 6.87
C TYR A 109 -3.63 -14.61 6.96
N MET A 110 -3.37 -13.42 6.40
CA MET A 110 -4.28 -12.29 6.48
C MET A 110 -4.79 -11.92 5.10
N TYR A 111 -6.07 -11.55 5.03
CA TYR A 111 -6.57 -10.79 3.89
C TYR A 111 -6.08 -9.36 4.02
N ASP A 112 -5.47 -8.87 2.97
CA ASP A 112 -4.84 -7.59 2.99
C ASP A 112 -5.76 -6.47 2.60
N ILE A 113 -6.48 -5.96 3.58
CA ILE A 113 -7.11 -4.68 3.42
C ILE A 113 -6.24 -3.67 4.16
N LEU A 114 -5.49 -2.86 3.40
CA LEU A 114 -4.76 -1.73 3.94
C LEU A 114 -5.77 -0.63 4.22
N GLY A 115 -6.42 -0.69 5.38
CA GLY A 115 -7.31 0.38 5.84
C GLY A 115 -6.55 1.37 6.70
N PRO A 116 -7.20 2.48 7.13
CA PRO A 116 -6.55 3.48 7.99
C PRO A 116 -5.93 2.89 9.24
N GLY A 117 -6.53 1.86 9.83
CA GLY A 117 -6.02 1.20 11.03
C GLY A 117 -4.63 0.58 10.86
N THR A 118 -4.20 0.27 9.63
CA THR A 118 -2.88 -0.27 9.36
C THR A 118 -1.77 0.74 9.67
N PHE A 119 -2.09 2.03 9.61
CA PHE A 119 -1.13 3.13 9.72
C PHE A 119 -1.25 3.92 11.02
N LEU A 120 -2.16 3.55 11.88
CA LEU A 120 -2.37 4.24 13.16
C LEU A 120 -1.54 3.64 14.28
#